data_c676fee172d8fd24ceb0b28772f17106
#
_entry.id   c676fee172d8fd24ceb0b28772f17106
#
_cell.length_a   1.000
_cell.length_b   1.000
_cell.length_c   1.000
_cell.angle_alpha   90.00
_cell.angle_beta   90.00
_cell.angle_gamma   90.00
#
_symmetry.space_group_name_H-M   'P 1'
#
loop_
_entity.id
_entity.type
_entity.pdbx_description
1 polymer ?
#
loop_
_entity_poly.entity_id
_entity_poly.type
_entity_poly.pdbx_seq_one_letter_code
_entity_poly.pdbx_strand_id
1 'polypeptide(L)'
;DVCSSDLWGIRPAFYYADDEIIVLASERPVIQTVMNVQVENIRELNRGEAILVNKKGEWHISQIVEPKENKACSFERIYFSRGSDVDIYRERKRLGDNLVHPILKAVDYDLNHTVFSFIPNTAEVAYFGMQEGLNNYLNKLKKEWIADRSHLLREEELEQILSMRVRSEKVAIKDIKLRTFIAEGNSRNDLAAHVYDITY
;
A
#
# COMPACT_ATOMS: atom_id res chain seq x y z
N ASP A 1 -3.16 33.99 2.02
CA ASP A 1 -2.91 32.68 2.62
C ASP A 1 -1.57 32.13 2.18
N VAL A 2 -0.93 31.36 3.04
CA VAL A 2 0.35 30.68 2.76
C VAL A 2 0.24 29.23 3.15
N CYS A 3 0.65 28.34 2.26
CA CYS A 3 0.82 26.93 2.56
C CYS A 3 2.23 26.50 2.11
N SER A 4 2.97 25.85 2.99
CA SER A 4 4.35 25.45 2.73
C SER A 4 4.59 23.97 2.95
N SER A 5 5.50 23.41 2.17
CA SER A 5 6.07 22.09 2.42
C SER A 5 7.18 22.18 3.49
N ASP A 6 7.42 21.08 4.20
CA ASP A 6 8.51 21.03 5.17
C ASP A 6 9.89 20.91 4.49
N LEU A 7 10.96 21.22 5.26
CA LEU A 7 12.33 21.28 4.76
C LEU A 7 12.92 19.92 4.37
N TRP A 8 12.38 18.85 4.95
CA TRP A 8 12.91 17.49 4.83
C TRP A 8 12.08 16.62 3.90
N GLY A 9 10.88 17.10 3.47
CA GLY A 9 9.92 16.31 2.71
C GLY A 9 9.35 15.14 3.52
N ILE A 10 9.16 15.34 4.83
CA ILE A 10 8.62 14.31 5.71
C ILE A 10 7.20 13.95 5.31
N ARG A 11 6.39 14.99 5.03
CA ARG A 11 5.00 14.84 4.59
C ARG A 11 4.79 15.49 3.22
N PRO A 12 4.02 14.84 2.34
CA PRO A 12 3.73 15.41 1.03
C PRO A 12 2.70 16.55 1.13
N ALA A 13 2.77 17.47 0.18
CA ALA A 13 1.76 18.48 -0.06
C ALA A 13 1.51 18.58 -1.57
N PHE A 14 0.28 18.33 -1.98
CA PHE A 14 -0.13 18.37 -3.38
C PHE A 14 -1.04 19.55 -3.64
N TYR A 15 -0.98 20.07 -4.86
CA TYR A 15 -1.86 21.16 -5.29
C TYR A 15 -2.37 20.96 -6.71
N TYR A 16 -3.52 21.53 -6.95
CA TYR A 16 -4.14 21.75 -8.25
C TYR A 16 -4.52 23.21 -8.36
N ALA A 17 -4.31 23.83 -9.50
CA ALA A 17 -4.72 25.19 -9.76
C ALA A 17 -5.21 25.33 -11.19
N ASP A 18 -6.32 26.07 -11.36
CA ASP A 18 -6.85 26.54 -12.62
C ASP A 18 -7.20 28.04 -12.54
N ASP A 19 -7.99 28.54 -13.48
CA ASP A 19 -8.35 29.95 -13.55
C ASP A 19 -9.31 30.41 -12.44
N GLU A 20 -9.97 29.47 -11.76
CA GLU A 20 -11.02 29.74 -10.78
C GLU A 20 -10.60 29.38 -9.34
N ILE A 21 -9.79 28.34 -9.17
CA ILE A 21 -9.54 27.76 -7.85
C ILE A 21 -8.11 27.24 -7.69
N ILE A 22 -7.61 27.33 -6.44
CA ILE A 22 -6.41 26.62 -5.98
C ILE A 22 -6.81 25.69 -4.85
N VAL A 23 -6.44 24.43 -5.00
CA VAL A 23 -6.70 23.38 -4.00
C VAL A 23 -5.40 22.78 -3.52
N LEU A 24 -5.26 22.64 -2.20
CA LEU A 24 -4.13 21.97 -1.57
C LEU A 24 -4.63 20.82 -0.70
N ALA A 25 -3.88 19.72 -0.72
CA ALA A 25 -4.13 18.57 0.14
C ALA A 25 -2.84 17.83 0.44
N SER A 26 -2.82 17.08 1.54
CA SER A 26 -1.72 16.17 1.86
C SER A 26 -1.72 14.89 1.01
N GLU A 27 -2.80 14.64 0.26
CA GLU A 27 -2.99 13.42 -0.53
C GLU A 27 -3.54 13.73 -1.92
N ARG A 28 -2.84 13.31 -2.96
CA ARG A 28 -3.19 13.48 -4.36
C ARG A 28 -4.58 12.93 -4.74
N PRO A 29 -4.99 11.72 -4.29
CA PRO A 29 -6.30 11.16 -4.63
C PRO A 29 -7.49 11.97 -4.08
N VAL A 30 -7.28 12.75 -3.03
CA VAL A 30 -8.34 13.65 -2.49
C VAL A 30 -8.65 14.72 -3.51
N ILE A 31 -7.63 15.40 -4.04
CA ILE A 31 -7.80 16.43 -5.08
C ILE A 31 -8.43 15.80 -6.34
N GLN A 32 -7.88 14.67 -6.79
CA GLN A 32 -8.36 13.97 -7.97
C GLN A 32 -9.86 13.65 -7.88
N THR A 33 -10.29 13.12 -6.73
CA THR A 33 -11.69 12.69 -6.55
C THR A 33 -12.64 13.88 -6.37
N VAL A 34 -12.26 14.88 -5.57
CA VAL A 34 -13.14 16.02 -5.24
C VAL A 34 -13.26 16.98 -6.43
N MET A 35 -12.17 17.22 -7.14
CA MET A 35 -12.13 18.14 -8.27
C MET A 35 -12.40 17.45 -9.60
N ASN A 36 -12.48 16.12 -9.64
CA ASN A 36 -12.64 15.31 -10.86
C ASN A 36 -11.58 15.66 -11.93
N VAL A 37 -10.33 15.77 -11.52
CA VAL A 37 -9.21 16.13 -12.39
C VAL A 37 -8.29 14.94 -12.60
N GLN A 38 -7.57 14.96 -13.72
CA GLN A 38 -6.58 13.93 -14.03
C GLN A 38 -5.35 14.07 -13.11
N VAL A 39 -4.72 12.94 -12.80
CA VAL A 39 -3.57 12.90 -11.88
C VAL A 39 -2.39 13.73 -12.37
N GLU A 40 -2.23 13.85 -13.68
CA GLU A 40 -1.17 14.61 -14.35
C GLU A 40 -1.26 16.12 -14.12
N ASN A 41 -2.45 16.61 -13.76
CA ASN A 41 -2.70 18.02 -13.46
C ASN A 41 -2.43 18.36 -11.99
N ILE A 42 -2.19 17.37 -11.14
CA ILE A 42 -1.90 17.53 -9.72
C ILE A 42 -0.40 17.53 -9.52
N ARG A 43 0.13 18.57 -8.91
CA ARG A 43 1.57 18.75 -8.67
C ARG A 43 1.88 18.62 -7.19
N GLU A 44 3.09 18.20 -6.88
CA GLU A 44 3.61 18.18 -5.53
C GLU A 44 4.46 19.44 -5.28
N LEU A 45 4.33 20.03 -4.08
CA LEU A 45 5.24 21.08 -3.64
C LEU A 45 6.59 20.46 -3.27
N ASN A 46 7.65 21.06 -3.79
CA ASN A 46 9.00 20.68 -3.40
C ASN A 46 9.29 21.11 -1.95
N ARG A 47 10.31 20.51 -1.38
CA ARG A 47 10.78 20.82 -0.02
C ARG A 47 11.15 22.29 0.12
N GLY A 48 10.62 22.95 1.14
CA GLY A 48 10.86 24.35 1.42
C GLY A 48 10.18 25.34 0.46
N GLU A 49 9.34 24.85 -0.48
CA GLU A 49 8.46 25.70 -1.28
C GLU A 49 7.20 26.08 -0.52
N ALA A 50 6.65 27.21 -0.88
CA ALA A 50 5.34 27.68 -0.44
C ALA A 50 4.50 28.19 -1.60
N ILE A 51 3.19 27.95 -1.52
CA ILE A 51 2.18 28.65 -2.31
C ILE A 51 1.73 29.88 -1.52
N LEU A 52 1.83 31.02 -2.16
CA LEU A 52 1.38 32.30 -1.61
C LEU A 52 0.19 32.79 -2.44
N VAL A 53 -0.92 33.08 -1.78
CA VAL A 53 -2.14 33.58 -2.40
C VAL A 53 -2.50 34.92 -1.77
N ASN A 54 -2.59 35.99 -2.56
CA ASN A 54 -2.99 37.30 -2.08
C ASN A 54 -4.54 37.47 -2.05
N LYS A 55 -5.00 38.61 -1.52
CA LYS A 55 -6.44 38.91 -1.42
C LYS A 55 -7.16 39.10 -2.77
N LYS A 56 -6.40 39.28 -3.85
CA LYS A 56 -6.94 39.40 -5.21
C LYS A 56 -7.03 38.09 -5.94
N GLY A 57 -6.63 36.95 -5.31
CA GLY A 57 -6.57 35.65 -5.93
C GLY A 57 -5.31 35.38 -6.76
N GLU A 58 -4.38 36.36 -6.84
CA GLU A 58 -3.10 36.15 -7.51
C GLU A 58 -2.24 35.20 -6.66
N TRP A 59 -1.61 34.23 -7.29
CA TRP A 59 -0.83 33.23 -6.60
C TRP A 59 0.51 32.94 -7.29
N HIS A 60 1.48 32.48 -6.51
CA HIS A 60 2.78 32.01 -7.00
C HIS A 60 3.39 31.01 -6.03
N ILE A 61 4.34 30.24 -6.54
CA ILE A 61 5.19 29.34 -5.74
C ILE A 61 6.54 30.00 -5.56
N SER A 62 7.03 29.98 -4.34
CA SER A 62 8.37 30.46 -3.99
C SER A 62 9.11 29.46 -3.15
N GLN A 63 10.40 29.30 -3.42
CA GLN A 63 11.34 28.66 -2.49
C GLN A 63 11.59 29.63 -1.34
N ILE A 64 11.00 29.34 -0.17
CA ILE A 64 11.09 30.24 1.00
C ILE A 64 12.20 29.85 1.97
N VAL A 65 12.61 28.58 1.94
CA VAL A 65 13.73 28.07 2.74
C VAL A 65 14.51 27.04 1.91
N GLU A 66 15.82 27.02 2.05
CA GLU A 66 16.69 26.04 1.40
C GLU A 66 16.31 24.60 1.79
N PRO A 67 16.06 23.71 0.81
CA PRO A 67 15.71 22.32 1.08
C PRO A 67 16.88 21.57 1.72
N LYS A 68 16.60 20.78 2.73
CA LYS A 68 17.54 19.87 3.36
C LYS A 68 17.52 18.49 2.70
N GLU A 69 18.32 17.57 3.22
CA GLU A 69 18.28 16.16 2.80
C GLU A 69 16.86 15.60 2.85
N ASN A 70 16.48 14.80 1.85
CA ASN A 70 15.15 14.20 1.81
C ASN A 70 15.02 13.11 2.90
N LYS A 71 14.06 13.31 3.80
CA LYS A 71 13.71 12.36 4.88
C LYS A 71 12.23 12.01 4.84
N ALA A 72 11.76 11.63 3.65
CA ALA A 72 10.38 11.21 3.46
C ALA A 72 9.97 10.14 4.48
N CYS A 73 8.82 10.34 5.11
CA CYS A 73 8.33 9.44 6.13
C CYS A 73 7.77 8.16 5.50
N SER A 74 8.38 7.01 5.81
CA SER A 74 7.88 5.71 5.35
C SER A 74 6.46 5.41 5.87
N PHE A 75 6.09 5.94 7.04
CA PHE A 75 4.74 5.79 7.59
C PHE A 75 3.68 6.49 6.73
N GLU A 76 4.02 7.62 6.09
CA GLU A 76 3.14 8.25 5.11
C GLU A 76 2.86 7.30 3.94
N ARG A 77 3.87 6.63 3.44
CA ARG A 77 3.76 5.74 2.27
C ARG A 77 3.03 4.43 2.58
N ILE A 78 3.33 3.79 3.72
CA ILE A 78 2.78 2.47 4.06
C ILE A 78 1.45 2.54 4.81
N TYR A 79 1.13 3.65 5.47
CA TYR A 79 -0.02 3.71 6.37
C TYR A 79 -0.96 4.90 6.12
N PHE A 80 -0.46 6.15 6.11
CA PHE A 80 -1.32 7.33 6.05
C PHE A 80 -1.85 7.62 4.66
N SER A 81 -1.01 7.53 3.62
CA SER A 81 -1.41 7.79 2.24
C SER A 81 -2.50 6.82 1.79
N ARG A 82 -3.40 7.27 0.94
CA ARG A 82 -4.49 6.44 0.41
C ARG A 82 -3.95 5.36 -0.51
N GLY A 83 -4.43 4.13 -0.31
CA GLY A 83 -4.10 3.00 -1.18
C GLY A 83 -4.64 3.11 -2.62
N SER A 84 -5.51 4.08 -2.89
CA SER A 84 -6.01 4.41 -4.24
C SER A 84 -5.07 5.31 -5.04
N ASP A 85 -4.02 5.89 -4.43
CA ASP A 85 -2.96 6.55 -5.16
C ASP A 85 -2.15 5.52 -5.96
N VAL A 86 -1.94 5.76 -7.24
CA VAL A 86 -1.31 4.80 -8.17
C VAL A 86 0.12 4.42 -7.74
N ASP A 87 0.88 5.37 -7.24
CA ASP A 87 2.27 5.13 -6.83
C ASP A 87 2.31 4.41 -5.48
N ILE A 88 1.47 4.84 -4.53
CA ILE A 88 1.31 4.17 -3.23
C ILE A 88 0.82 2.74 -3.40
N TYR A 89 -0.13 2.52 -4.31
CA TYR A 89 -0.61 1.17 -4.63
C TYR A 89 0.50 0.26 -5.14
N ARG A 90 1.29 0.75 -6.12
CA ARG A 90 2.42 0.00 -6.68
C ARG A 90 3.51 -0.29 -5.65
N GLU A 91 3.84 0.70 -4.82
CA GLU A 91 4.82 0.53 -3.74
C GLU A 91 4.38 -0.51 -2.72
N ARG A 92 3.13 -0.44 -2.27
CA ARG A 92 2.58 -1.42 -1.32
C ARG A 92 2.52 -2.82 -1.90
N LYS A 93 2.15 -2.98 -3.18
CA LYS A 93 2.25 -4.27 -3.87
C LYS A 93 3.68 -4.80 -3.87
N ARG A 94 4.66 -3.95 -4.20
CA ARG A 94 6.08 -4.33 -4.20
C ARG A 94 6.58 -4.72 -2.81
N LEU A 95 6.12 -4.03 -1.75
CA LEU A 95 6.43 -4.43 -0.37
C LEU A 95 5.93 -5.86 -0.07
N GLY A 96 4.72 -6.19 -0.50
CA GLY A 96 4.18 -7.54 -0.38
C GLY A 96 4.98 -8.59 -1.14
N ASP A 97 5.35 -8.32 -2.37
CA ASP A 97 6.17 -9.19 -3.19
C ASP A 97 7.56 -9.44 -2.56
N ASN A 98 8.17 -8.41 -2.00
CA ASN A 98 9.45 -8.53 -1.28
C ASN A 98 9.36 -9.42 -0.02
N LEU A 99 8.18 -9.64 0.54
CA LEU A 99 7.97 -10.54 1.68
C LEU A 99 7.87 -12.02 1.30
N VAL A 100 7.73 -12.34 0.01
CA VAL A 100 7.50 -13.73 -0.45
C VAL A 100 8.60 -14.66 0.02
N HIS A 101 9.85 -14.32 -0.21
CA HIS A 101 10.97 -15.20 0.15
C HIS A 101 11.15 -15.37 1.67
N PRO A 102 11.15 -14.32 2.50
CA PRO A 102 11.12 -14.46 3.95
C PRO A 102 9.96 -15.31 4.49
N ILE A 103 8.77 -15.15 3.90
CA ILE A 103 7.58 -15.92 4.30
C ILE A 103 7.73 -17.39 3.94
N LEU A 104 8.14 -17.70 2.71
CA LEU A 104 8.40 -19.09 2.29
C LEU A 104 9.39 -19.78 3.24
N LYS A 105 10.47 -19.09 3.61
CA LYS A 105 11.42 -19.58 4.57
C LYS A 105 10.82 -19.81 5.96
N ALA A 106 9.95 -18.91 6.41
CA ALA A 106 9.31 -19.01 7.74
C ALA A 106 8.32 -20.17 7.85
N VAL A 107 7.73 -20.60 6.73
CA VAL A 107 6.81 -21.76 6.68
C VAL A 107 7.49 -23.03 6.13
N ASP A 108 8.82 -23.07 6.12
CA ASP A 108 9.62 -24.18 5.59
C ASP A 108 9.19 -24.64 4.18
N TYR A 109 8.76 -23.68 3.35
CA TYR A 109 8.23 -23.91 1.98
C TYR A 109 6.98 -24.79 1.91
N ASP A 110 6.31 -25.07 3.05
CA ASP A 110 5.10 -25.88 3.11
C ASP A 110 3.86 -25.06 2.75
N LEU A 111 3.58 -24.90 1.46
CA LEU A 111 2.40 -24.22 0.97
C LEU A 111 1.10 -25.02 1.15
N ASN A 112 1.20 -26.34 1.32
CA ASN A 112 0.02 -27.21 1.41
C ASN A 112 -0.70 -27.06 2.77
N HIS A 113 0.06 -26.86 3.85
CA HIS A 113 -0.48 -26.74 5.20
C HIS A 113 -0.47 -25.29 5.71
N THR A 114 -0.21 -24.33 4.82
CA THR A 114 -0.16 -22.90 5.17
C THR A 114 -1.36 -22.16 4.60
N VAL A 115 -1.99 -21.35 5.44
CA VAL A 115 -3.04 -20.41 5.06
C VAL A 115 -2.51 -18.99 5.19
N PHE A 116 -2.64 -18.22 4.13
CA PHE A 116 -2.21 -16.82 4.10
C PHE A 116 -3.40 -15.88 4.29
N SER A 117 -3.20 -14.88 5.11
CA SER A 117 -4.20 -13.85 5.40
C SER A 117 -3.54 -12.51 5.72
N PHE A 118 -4.35 -11.50 5.98
CA PHE A 118 -3.87 -10.18 6.40
C PHE A 118 -4.77 -9.58 7.48
N ILE A 119 -4.20 -8.68 8.26
CA ILE A 119 -4.99 -7.88 9.21
C ILE A 119 -5.52 -6.64 8.46
N PRO A 120 -6.84 -6.49 8.33
CA PRO A 120 -7.42 -5.36 7.61
C PRO A 120 -7.21 -4.02 8.35
N ASN A 121 -7.22 -2.85 7.65
CA ASN A 121 -7.50 -2.78 6.20
C ASN A 121 -6.23 -2.38 5.42
N THR A 122 -5.26 -1.72 6.07
CA THR A 122 -4.11 -1.09 5.41
C THR A 122 -3.17 -2.09 4.74
N ALA A 123 -3.07 -3.31 5.30
CA ALA A 123 -2.21 -4.37 4.77
C ALA A 123 -2.71 -5.01 3.47
N GLU A 124 -3.96 -4.75 3.06
CA GLU A 124 -4.61 -5.44 1.95
C GLU A 124 -3.83 -5.35 0.63
N VAL A 125 -3.35 -4.17 0.27
CA VAL A 125 -2.61 -3.99 -1.00
C VAL A 125 -1.27 -4.72 -0.98
N ALA A 126 -0.57 -4.70 0.16
CA ALA A 126 0.68 -5.47 0.31
C ALA A 126 0.39 -6.98 0.26
N TYR A 127 -0.72 -7.41 0.84
CA TYR A 127 -1.16 -8.81 0.76
C TYR A 127 -1.42 -9.26 -0.68
N PHE A 128 -2.03 -8.44 -1.52
CA PHE A 128 -2.19 -8.77 -2.95
C PHE A 128 -0.84 -8.94 -3.65
N GLY A 129 0.14 -8.10 -3.34
CA GLY A 129 1.50 -8.27 -3.87
C GLY A 129 2.15 -9.56 -3.40
N MET A 130 2.02 -9.90 -2.13
CA MET A 130 2.49 -11.17 -1.57
C MET A 130 1.82 -12.38 -2.24
N GLN A 131 0.50 -12.35 -2.42
CA GLN A 131 -0.23 -13.43 -3.10
C GLN A 131 0.24 -13.64 -4.54
N GLU A 132 0.42 -12.54 -5.28
CA GLU A 132 0.93 -12.59 -6.66
C GLU A 132 2.32 -13.23 -6.71
N GLY A 133 3.23 -12.81 -5.82
CA GLY A 133 4.56 -13.38 -5.73
C GLY A 133 4.60 -14.85 -5.30
N LEU A 134 3.77 -15.25 -4.32
CA LEU A 134 3.63 -16.65 -3.92
C LEU A 134 3.07 -17.53 -5.05
N ASN A 135 2.08 -17.05 -5.79
CA ASN A 135 1.55 -17.75 -6.95
C ASN A 135 2.59 -17.87 -8.08
N ASN A 136 3.38 -16.83 -8.32
CA ASN A 136 4.49 -16.86 -9.28
C ASN A 136 5.54 -17.90 -8.88
N TYR A 137 5.89 -17.96 -7.60
CA TYR A 137 6.78 -18.98 -7.07
C TYR A 137 6.21 -20.39 -7.28
N LEU A 138 4.95 -20.63 -6.89
CA LEU A 138 4.29 -21.92 -7.07
C LEU A 138 4.22 -22.34 -8.54
N ASN A 139 3.89 -21.38 -9.43
CA ASN A 139 3.84 -21.65 -10.87
C ASN A 139 5.24 -21.99 -11.44
N LYS A 140 6.31 -21.40 -10.89
CA LYS A 140 7.68 -21.80 -11.25
C LYS A 140 7.96 -23.24 -10.83
N LEU A 141 7.64 -23.61 -9.59
CA LEU A 141 7.79 -25.00 -9.12
C LEU A 141 6.99 -26.01 -9.98
N LYS A 142 5.74 -25.71 -10.29
CA LYS A 142 4.91 -26.56 -11.16
C LYS A 142 5.58 -26.81 -12.51
N LYS A 143 6.10 -25.74 -13.13
CA LYS A 143 6.81 -25.84 -14.41
C LYS A 143 8.04 -26.72 -14.30
N GLU A 144 8.83 -26.58 -13.24
CA GLU A 144 10.01 -27.41 -12.97
C GLU A 144 9.63 -28.88 -12.80
N TRP A 145 8.63 -29.20 -11.96
CA TRP A 145 8.17 -30.56 -11.74
C TRP A 145 7.60 -31.22 -12.99
N ILE A 146 6.88 -30.48 -13.83
CA ILE A 146 6.34 -31.00 -15.08
C ILE A 146 7.48 -31.23 -16.09
N ALA A 147 8.42 -30.29 -16.19
CA ALA A 147 9.54 -30.44 -17.12
C ALA A 147 10.45 -31.61 -16.78
N ASP A 148 10.76 -31.81 -15.50
CA ASP A 148 11.64 -32.88 -15.01
C ASP A 148 11.02 -34.28 -15.20
N ARG A 149 9.69 -34.39 -15.22
CA ARG A 149 8.96 -35.65 -15.22
C ARG A 149 8.02 -35.85 -16.41
N SER A 150 8.10 -34.99 -17.44
CA SER A 150 7.15 -34.95 -18.55
C SER A 150 6.85 -36.28 -19.24
N HIS A 151 7.81 -37.22 -19.25
CA HIS A 151 7.66 -38.55 -19.84
C HIS A 151 7.12 -39.61 -18.88
N LEU A 152 6.95 -39.30 -17.59
CA LEU A 152 6.60 -40.23 -16.53
C LEU A 152 5.31 -39.84 -15.78
N LEU A 153 4.81 -38.62 -15.99
CA LEU A 153 3.60 -38.12 -15.30
C LEU A 153 2.36 -38.81 -15.87
N ARG A 154 1.60 -39.44 -14.97
CA ARG A 154 0.24 -39.85 -15.27
C ARG A 154 -0.70 -38.64 -15.23
N GLU A 155 -1.83 -38.73 -15.89
CA GLU A 155 -2.83 -37.67 -15.97
C GLU A 155 -3.28 -37.19 -14.59
N GLU A 156 -3.50 -38.09 -13.65
CA GLU A 156 -3.88 -37.81 -12.27
C GLU A 156 -2.81 -37.00 -11.51
N GLU A 157 -1.53 -37.33 -11.71
CA GLU A 157 -0.40 -36.62 -11.10
C GLU A 157 -0.25 -35.21 -11.69
N LEU A 158 -0.47 -35.07 -12.98
CA LEU A 158 -0.48 -33.79 -13.66
C LEU A 158 -1.61 -32.90 -13.16
N GLU A 159 -2.82 -33.45 -13.00
CA GLU A 159 -3.95 -32.72 -12.43
C GLU A 159 -3.68 -32.29 -10.98
N GLN A 160 -3.06 -33.14 -10.17
CA GLN A 160 -2.67 -32.79 -8.81
C GLN A 160 -1.72 -31.60 -8.79
N ILE A 161 -0.65 -31.61 -9.62
CA ILE A 161 0.28 -30.49 -9.73
C ILE A 161 -0.44 -29.21 -10.19
N LEU A 162 -1.27 -29.30 -11.21
CA LEU A 162 -1.98 -28.14 -11.76
C LEU A 162 -3.03 -27.58 -10.77
N SER A 163 -3.65 -28.44 -9.97
CA SER A 163 -4.66 -28.03 -8.98
C SER A 163 -4.09 -27.35 -7.74
N MET A 164 -2.79 -27.48 -7.46
CA MET A 164 -2.15 -26.81 -6.31
C MET A 164 -2.41 -25.32 -6.32
N ARG A 165 -2.71 -24.75 -5.17
CA ARG A 165 -3.02 -23.32 -4.97
C ARG A 165 -2.35 -22.80 -3.70
N VAL A 166 -1.99 -21.55 -3.73
CA VAL A 166 -1.69 -20.81 -2.50
C VAL A 166 -3.01 -20.57 -1.78
N ARG A 167 -3.19 -21.16 -0.61
CA ARG A 167 -4.41 -21.03 0.16
C ARG A 167 -4.49 -19.66 0.83
N SER A 168 -5.51 -18.91 0.49
CA SER A 168 -5.74 -17.54 0.95
C SER A 168 -7.14 -17.42 1.53
N GLU A 169 -7.22 -16.96 2.78
CA GLU A 169 -8.49 -16.81 3.49
C GLU A 169 -8.56 -15.44 4.15
N LYS A 170 -9.76 -14.90 4.24
CA LYS A 170 -10.00 -13.67 5.02
C LYS A 170 -10.36 -14.06 6.45
N VAL A 171 -9.34 -14.23 7.29
CA VAL A 171 -9.55 -14.69 8.67
C VAL A 171 -9.96 -13.57 9.64
N ALA A 172 -9.82 -12.31 9.26
CA ALA A 172 -10.21 -11.18 10.09
C ALA A 172 -10.98 -10.14 9.29
N ILE A 173 -12.05 -9.63 9.88
CA ILE A 173 -12.86 -8.53 9.35
C ILE A 173 -12.77 -7.36 10.33
N LYS A 174 -12.66 -6.15 9.80
CA LYS A 174 -12.65 -4.93 10.60
C LYS A 174 -13.74 -3.99 10.12
N ASP A 175 -14.82 -3.90 10.87
CA ASP A 175 -15.97 -3.05 10.55
C ASP A 175 -15.89 -1.65 11.18
N ILE A 176 -15.08 -1.48 12.21
CA ILE A 176 -14.95 -0.23 12.95
C ILE A 176 -13.70 0.54 12.50
N LYS A 177 -13.84 1.84 12.27
CA LYS A 177 -12.72 2.73 11.93
C LYS A 177 -11.89 3.15 13.15
N LEU A 178 -11.50 2.20 13.99
CA LEU A 178 -10.69 2.44 15.18
C LEU A 178 -9.22 2.09 14.91
N ARG A 179 -8.29 2.92 15.40
CA ARG A 179 -6.85 2.69 15.28
C ARG A 179 -6.31 2.04 16.56
N THR A 180 -6.30 0.72 16.60
CA THR A 180 -5.94 -0.08 17.80
C THR A 180 -4.51 0.14 18.30
N PHE A 181 -3.56 0.51 17.40
CA PHE A 181 -2.16 0.71 17.78
C PHE A 181 -1.90 2.05 18.52
N ILE A 182 -2.86 2.99 18.52
CA ILE A 182 -2.75 4.27 19.23
C ILE A 182 -3.18 4.12 20.71
N ALA A 183 -3.84 3.02 21.05
CA ALA A 183 -4.30 2.76 22.40
C ALA A 183 -3.14 2.39 23.34
N GLU A 184 -3.22 2.87 24.58
CA GLU A 184 -2.22 2.57 25.60
C GLU A 184 -2.34 1.13 26.16
N GLY A 185 -1.18 0.48 26.31
CA GLY A 185 -0.93 -0.72 27.12
C GLY A 185 -2.04 -1.78 27.16
N ASN A 186 -2.62 -2.00 28.32
CA ASN A 186 -3.57 -3.08 28.59
C ASN A 186 -4.90 -2.96 27.81
N SER A 187 -5.32 -1.75 27.43
CA SER A 187 -6.55 -1.55 26.67
C SER A 187 -6.44 -2.00 25.20
N ARG A 188 -5.22 -2.22 24.70
CA ARG A 188 -4.99 -2.62 23.30
C ARG A 188 -5.55 -4.00 22.99
N ASN A 189 -5.37 -4.96 23.89
CA ASN A 189 -5.87 -6.33 23.69
C ASN A 189 -7.39 -6.39 23.71
N ASP A 190 -8.01 -5.67 24.65
CA ASP A 190 -9.46 -5.57 24.74
C ASP A 190 -10.05 -4.86 23.51
N LEU A 191 -9.41 -3.78 23.05
CA LEU A 191 -9.81 -3.10 21.82
C LEU A 191 -9.65 -3.98 20.59
N ALA A 192 -8.56 -4.76 20.49
CA ALA A 192 -8.37 -5.67 19.37
C ALA A 192 -9.46 -6.75 19.34
N ALA A 193 -9.83 -7.30 20.48
CA ALA A 193 -10.89 -8.31 20.58
C ALA A 193 -12.28 -7.79 20.16
N HIS A 194 -12.52 -6.47 20.28
CA HIS A 194 -13.81 -5.85 19.93
C HIS A 194 -13.83 -5.19 18.54
N VAL A 195 -12.68 -5.05 17.88
CA VAL A 195 -12.54 -4.36 16.58
C VAL A 195 -12.44 -5.34 15.43
N TYR A 196 -11.98 -6.55 15.69
CA TYR A 196 -11.81 -7.58 14.66
C TYR A 196 -12.75 -8.76 14.91
N ASP A 197 -13.59 -9.04 13.95
CA ASP A 197 -14.32 -10.29 13.88
C ASP A 197 -13.43 -11.34 13.21
N ILE A 198 -13.32 -12.51 13.82
CA ILE A 198 -12.56 -13.64 13.29
C ILE A 198 -13.53 -14.56 12.55
N THR A 199 -13.21 -14.84 11.29
CA THR A 199 -13.95 -15.82 10.48
C THR A 199 -13.31 -17.18 10.66
N TYR A 200 -14.13 -18.19 10.91
CA TYR A 200 -13.71 -19.58 11.04
C TYR A 200 -14.12 -20.39 9.82
#